data_af84fe001a86e3bd2c16654db65745de
#
_entry.id   af84fe001a86e3bd2c16654db65745de
#
_cell.length_a   1.000
_cell.length_b   1.000
_cell.length_c   1.000
_cell.angle_alpha   90.00
_cell.angle_beta   90.00
_cell.angle_gamma   90.00
#
_symmetry.space_group_name_H-M   'P 1'
#
loop_
_entity.id
_entity.type
_entity.pdbx_description
1 polymer ?
#
loop_
_entity_poly.entity_id
_entity_poly.type
_entity_poly.pdbx_seq_one_letter_code
_entity_poly.pdbx_strand_id
1 'polypeptide(L)'
;ICIRLLPSLVRRLRSGFVMGEGAGVLLLEELEHAKARGAKIYAEVAGYGATCDAHHITAPLADGSGGAKAMAMALTDGGVSPEQVGYINAHGTSTHLNDAGETAAVKTVFGPHAYQLAMSSTKSMTGHMLGAAGAVEAIFTALSLRDGFLPATIHYQTPDPACDLDVVPNEGRPADIRYALSNSLGFGGHNGSLLLKKWED
;
A
#
# COMPACT_ATOMS: atom_id res chain seq x y z
N ILE A 1 -15.84 22.91 -13.26
CA ILE A 1 -15.23 23.20 -11.93
C ILE A 1 -13.94 22.40 -11.91
N CYS A 2 -12.80 23.08 -12.08
CA CYS A 2 -11.50 22.45 -12.00
C CYS A 2 -11.08 22.44 -10.52
N ILE A 3 -11.31 21.33 -9.82
CA ILE A 3 -10.82 21.15 -8.45
C ILE A 3 -9.37 20.69 -8.56
N ARG A 4 -8.46 21.64 -8.36
CA ARG A 4 -7.03 21.39 -8.31
C ARG A 4 -6.62 21.00 -6.90
N LEU A 5 -7.10 19.84 -6.42
CA LEU A 5 -6.75 19.32 -5.10
C LEU A 5 -6.22 17.90 -5.28
N LEU A 6 -4.92 17.76 -5.15
CA LEU A 6 -4.25 16.52 -5.48
C LEU A 6 -3.38 16.09 -4.30
N PRO A 7 -3.76 15.02 -3.59
CA PRO A 7 -2.91 14.44 -2.57
C PRO A 7 -1.63 13.94 -3.23
N SER A 8 -0.52 14.24 -2.62
CA SER A 8 0.78 13.73 -3.04
C SER A 8 1.45 13.15 -1.81
N LEU A 9 1.68 11.84 -1.84
CA LEU A 9 2.56 11.19 -0.89
C LEU A 9 3.91 11.91 -0.93
N VAL A 10 4.49 12.18 0.25
CA VAL A 10 5.91 12.55 0.32
C VAL A 10 6.25 13.94 -0.20
N ARG A 11 5.40 14.92 0.02
CA ARG A 11 5.62 16.30 -0.37
C ARG A 11 5.90 17.16 0.87
N ARG A 12 6.98 17.93 0.90
CA ARG A 12 7.25 18.89 2.00
C ARG A 12 6.11 19.91 2.18
N LEU A 13 5.44 20.26 1.09
CA LEU A 13 4.25 21.11 1.06
C LEU A 13 3.02 20.25 0.80
N ARG A 14 2.66 19.39 1.77
CA ARG A 14 1.47 18.53 1.69
C ARG A 14 0.20 19.36 1.77
N SER A 15 -0.77 19.06 0.91
CA SER A 15 -2.12 19.63 0.99
C SER A 15 -3.05 18.85 1.94
N GLY A 16 -2.55 17.77 2.53
CA GLY A 16 -3.31 16.94 3.44
C GLY A 16 -4.24 15.94 2.75
N PHE A 17 -5.19 15.46 3.51
CA PHE A 17 -6.16 14.46 3.11
C PHE A 17 -7.18 15.03 2.10
N VAL A 18 -7.32 14.37 0.96
CA VAL A 18 -8.36 14.70 -0.04
C VAL A 18 -9.31 13.53 -0.16
N MET A 19 -10.59 13.77 0.11
CA MET A 19 -11.63 12.75 -0.02
C MET A 19 -11.88 12.41 -1.49
N GLY A 20 -11.94 11.12 -1.78
CA GLY A 20 -12.47 10.54 -3.01
C GLY A 20 -13.74 9.76 -2.74
N GLU A 21 -14.37 9.26 -3.78
CA GLU A 21 -15.51 8.34 -3.70
C GLU A 21 -15.29 7.16 -4.64
N GLY A 22 -15.82 6.01 -4.26
CA GLY A 22 -15.71 4.79 -5.05
C GLY A 22 -16.21 3.56 -4.32
N ALA A 23 -16.13 2.44 -5.01
CA ALA A 23 -16.41 1.12 -4.47
C ALA A 23 -15.47 0.10 -5.11
N GLY A 24 -15.09 -0.93 -4.37
CA GLY A 24 -14.31 -2.05 -4.86
C GLY A 24 -14.89 -3.36 -4.34
N VAL A 25 -14.92 -4.37 -5.20
CA VAL A 25 -15.34 -5.73 -4.84
C VAL A 25 -14.30 -6.70 -5.35
N LEU A 26 -13.78 -7.55 -4.46
CA LEU A 26 -12.92 -8.67 -4.81
C LEU A 26 -13.70 -9.97 -4.58
N LEU A 27 -13.67 -10.86 -5.55
CA LEU A 27 -14.13 -12.22 -5.39
C LEU A 27 -12.97 -13.07 -4.90
N LEU A 28 -13.05 -13.50 -3.65
CA LEU A 28 -12.09 -14.42 -3.04
C LEU A 28 -12.61 -15.84 -3.18
N GLU A 29 -11.74 -16.74 -3.60
CA GLU A 29 -12.11 -18.11 -3.90
C GLU A 29 -10.96 -19.04 -3.51
N GLU A 30 -11.30 -20.22 -3.03
CA GLU A 30 -10.31 -21.26 -2.76
C GLU A 30 -9.66 -21.72 -4.08
N LEU A 31 -8.36 -21.97 -4.05
CA LEU A 31 -7.55 -22.16 -5.25
C LEU A 31 -8.02 -23.34 -6.12
N GLU A 32 -8.24 -24.51 -5.53
CA GLU A 32 -8.63 -25.70 -6.30
C GLU A 32 -10.07 -25.57 -6.86
N HIS A 33 -10.94 -24.86 -6.15
CA HIS A 33 -12.26 -24.52 -6.64
C HIS A 33 -12.18 -23.59 -7.85
N ALA A 34 -11.35 -22.54 -7.78
CA ALA A 34 -11.12 -21.59 -8.87
C ALA A 34 -10.58 -22.31 -10.12
N LYS A 35 -9.57 -23.17 -9.95
CA LYS A 35 -8.99 -23.99 -11.03
C LYS A 35 -9.99 -24.95 -11.64
N ALA A 36 -10.78 -25.65 -10.80
CA ALA A 36 -11.75 -26.65 -11.27
C ALA A 36 -12.81 -26.06 -12.22
N ARG A 37 -13.19 -24.79 -12.04
CA ARG A 37 -14.12 -24.09 -12.94
C ARG A 37 -13.46 -23.26 -14.03
N GLY A 38 -12.13 -23.28 -14.14
CA GLY A 38 -11.37 -22.52 -15.14
C GLY A 38 -11.42 -21.01 -14.91
N ALA A 39 -11.44 -20.56 -13.63
CA ALA A 39 -11.44 -19.16 -13.30
C ALA A 39 -10.16 -18.48 -13.73
N LYS A 40 -10.27 -17.22 -14.19
CA LYS A 40 -9.10 -16.37 -14.36
C LYS A 40 -8.64 -15.89 -12.97
N ILE A 41 -7.45 -16.29 -12.56
CA ILE A 41 -6.84 -15.88 -11.31
C ILE A 41 -5.98 -14.63 -11.58
N TYR A 42 -6.13 -13.60 -10.77
CA TYR A 42 -5.38 -12.34 -10.91
C TYR A 42 -4.16 -12.27 -10.01
N ALA A 43 -4.30 -12.77 -8.79
CA ALA A 43 -3.25 -12.85 -7.78
C ALA A 43 -3.68 -13.83 -6.69
N GLU A 44 -2.74 -14.25 -5.86
CA GLU A 44 -2.98 -15.00 -4.63
C GLU A 44 -2.96 -14.05 -3.43
N VAL A 45 -3.94 -14.14 -2.53
CA VAL A 45 -3.83 -13.51 -1.21
C VAL A 45 -2.99 -14.46 -0.35
N ALA A 46 -1.72 -14.11 -0.21
CA ALA A 46 -0.71 -14.98 0.38
C ALA A 46 -0.59 -14.79 1.90
N GLY A 47 -0.96 -13.62 2.43
CA GLY A 47 -0.88 -13.37 3.86
C GLY A 47 -1.65 -12.11 4.28
N TYR A 48 -1.95 -12.05 5.58
CA TYR A 48 -2.68 -10.96 6.20
C TYR A 48 -2.11 -10.62 7.56
N GLY A 49 -2.06 -9.33 7.88
CA GLY A 49 -1.71 -8.84 9.19
C GLY A 49 -2.63 -7.71 9.64
N ALA A 50 -3.05 -7.75 10.89
CA ALA A 50 -3.89 -6.73 11.50
C ALA A 50 -3.42 -6.39 12.90
N THR A 51 -3.36 -5.10 13.22
CA THR A 51 -2.98 -4.58 14.53
C THR A 51 -3.84 -3.39 14.91
N CYS A 52 -3.73 -2.96 16.16
CA CYS A 52 -4.36 -1.74 16.64
C CYS A 52 -3.35 -0.95 17.48
N ASP A 53 -3.20 0.34 17.19
CA ASP A 53 -2.29 1.23 17.92
C ASP A 53 -2.72 1.48 19.37
N ALA A 54 -4.03 1.46 19.63
CA ALA A 54 -4.62 1.80 20.94
C ALA A 54 -4.08 3.14 21.51
N HIS A 55 -3.86 4.12 20.65
CA HIS A 55 -3.18 5.37 20.95
C HIS A 55 -4.10 6.60 20.92
N HIS A 56 -4.69 6.88 19.77
CA HIS A 56 -5.51 8.07 19.54
C HIS A 56 -6.62 7.78 18.53
N ILE A 57 -7.72 8.55 18.59
CA ILE A 57 -8.89 8.33 17.73
C ILE A 57 -8.60 8.53 16.24
N THR A 58 -7.65 9.41 15.88
CA THR A 58 -7.34 9.71 14.45
C THR A 58 -5.85 9.77 14.15
N ALA A 59 -4.99 10.00 15.13
CA ALA A 59 -3.56 10.10 14.91
C ALA A 59 -2.89 8.72 14.99
N PRO A 60 -2.09 8.32 13.99
CA PRO A 60 -1.29 7.11 14.08
C PRO A 60 -0.14 7.28 15.08
N LEU A 61 0.47 6.18 15.50
CA LEU A 61 1.73 6.21 16.22
C LEU A 61 2.83 6.84 15.35
N ALA A 62 3.53 7.84 15.88
CA ALA A 62 4.53 8.61 15.13
C ALA A 62 5.71 7.75 14.66
N ASP A 63 6.02 6.67 15.37
CA ASP A 63 7.09 5.72 15.03
C ASP A 63 6.65 4.65 14.00
N GLY A 64 5.37 4.64 13.62
CA GLY A 64 4.80 3.67 12.69
C GLY A 64 4.77 2.22 13.18
N SER A 65 4.99 1.98 14.47
CA SER A 65 5.15 0.62 15.01
C SER A 65 3.93 -0.28 14.81
N GLY A 66 2.71 0.28 14.80
CA GLY A 66 1.49 -0.48 14.49
C GLY A 66 1.46 -1.01 13.07
N GLY A 67 1.73 -0.13 12.09
CA GLY A 67 1.85 -0.50 10.68
C GLY A 67 2.99 -1.49 10.42
N ALA A 68 4.14 -1.30 11.08
CA ALA A 68 5.26 -2.23 11.00
C ALA A 68 4.87 -3.64 11.45
N LYS A 69 4.18 -3.75 12.61
CA LYS A 69 3.69 -5.04 13.11
C LYS A 69 2.69 -5.69 12.14
N ALA A 70 1.77 -4.92 11.56
CA ALA A 70 0.80 -5.44 10.59
C ALA A 70 1.50 -6.02 9.36
N MET A 71 2.49 -5.30 8.78
CA MET A 71 3.30 -5.80 7.67
C MET A 71 4.09 -7.05 8.04
N ALA A 72 4.76 -7.07 9.20
CA ALA A 72 5.51 -8.23 9.66
C ALA A 72 4.61 -9.46 9.88
N MET A 73 3.38 -9.27 10.39
CA MET A 73 2.39 -10.34 10.50
C MET A 73 1.99 -10.88 9.14
N ALA A 74 1.71 -10.03 8.16
CA ALA A 74 1.35 -10.45 6.80
C ALA A 74 2.47 -11.26 6.14
N LEU A 75 3.73 -10.86 6.31
CA LEU A 75 4.89 -11.58 5.82
C LEU A 75 5.05 -12.95 6.51
N THR A 76 4.86 -12.98 7.83
CA THR A 76 4.93 -14.24 8.61
C THR A 76 3.82 -15.20 8.22
N ASP A 77 2.59 -14.70 8.07
CA ASP A 77 1.43 -15.50 7.64
C ASP A 77 1.64 -16.12 6.26
N GLY A 78 2.21 -15.35 5.34
CA GLY A 78 2.55 -15.83 3.99
C GLY A 78 3.85 -16.63 3.88
N GLY A 79 4.64 -16.75 4.95
CA GLY A 79 5.94 -17.41 4.92
C GLY A 79 6.95 -16.75 3.98
N VAL A 80 6.87 -15.43 3.79
CA VAL A 80 7.66 -14.64 2.84
C VAL A 80 8.68 -13.78 3.58
N SER A 81 9.94 -13.80 3.13
CA SER A 81 10.95 -12.89 3.69
C SER A 81 10.81 -11.48 3.13
N PRO A 82 11.18 -10.44 3.90
CA PRO A 82 11.09 -9.05 3.45
C PRO A 82 11.74 -8.79 2.09
N GLU A 83 12.87 -9.43 1.80
CA GLU A 83 13.64 -9.25 0.57
C GLU A 83 12.90 -9.71 -0.70
N GLN A 84 11.87 -10.51 -0.55
CA GLN A 84 11.06 -11.00 -1.68
C GLN A 84 9.97 -10.00 -2.12
N VAL A 85 9.67 -9.00 -1.29
CA VAL A 85 8.67 -7.98 -1.61
C VAL A 85 9.28 -6.90 -2.49
N GLY A 86 8.72 -6.69 -3.66
CA GLY A 86 9.19 -5.66 -4.60
C GLY A 86 8.36 -4.38 -4.60
N TYR A 87 7.14 -4.41 -4.05
CA TYR A 87 6.24 -3.26 -4.10
C TYR A 87 5.34 -3.16 -2.88
N ILE A 88 5.06 -1.92 -2.47
CA ILE A 88 4.05 -1.58 -1.47
C ILE A 88 3.08 -0.54 -2.06
N ASN A 89 1.80 -0.86 -2.13
CA ASN A 89 0.74 0.14 -2.27
C ASN A 89 0.47 0.71 -0.88
N ALA A 90 0.97 1.90 -0.66
CA ALA A 90 0.97 2.54 0.64
C ALA A 90 -0.41 3.08 1.02
N HIS A 91 -0.68 3.16 2.31
CA HIS A 91 -1.80 3.95 2.81
C HIS A 91 -1.70 5.40 2.37
N GLY A 92 -0.55 6.04 2.56
CA GLY A 92 -0.11 7.26 1.89
C GLY A 92 -1.17 8.35 1.71
N THR A 93 -1.64 8.93 2.82
CA THR A 93 -2.74 9.92 2.83
C THR A 93 -2.32 11.34 2.51
N SER A 94 -1.03 11.62 2.34
CA SER A 94 -0.49 12.97 2.22
C SER A 94 -0.60 13.80 3.50
N THR A 95 -0.66 13.14 4.65
CA THR A 95 -0.56 13.79 5.96
C THR A 95 0.83 13.58 6.55
N HIS A 96 1.35 14.57 7.29
CA HIS A 96 2.68 14.52 7.87
C HIS A 96 2.92 13.29 8.75
N LEU A 97 1.99 13.02 9.66
CA LEU A 97 2.12 11.92 10.61
C LEU A 97 2.05 10.56 9.91
N ASN A 98 1.09 10.39 9.00
CA ASN A 98 0.95 9.12 8.30
C ASN A 98 2.16 8.81 7.42
N ASP A 99 2.55 9.74 6.55
CA ASP A 99 3.57 9.44 5.53
C ASP A 99 4.94 9.20 6.16
N ALA A 100 5.30 9.99 7.17
CA ALA A 100 6.55 9.78 7.92
C ALA A 100 6.51 8.49 8.74
N GLY A 101 5.40 8.22 9.44
CA GLY A 101 5.21 7.00 10.22
C GLY A 101 5.20 5.75 9.37
N GLU A 102 4.52 5.77 8.21
CA GLU A 102 4.51 4.63 7.29
C GLU A 102 5.90 4.38 6.68
N THR A 103 6.64 5.45 6.33
CA THR A 103 8.04 5.34 5.89
C THR A 103 8.91 4.69 6.97
N ALA A 104 8.76 5.11 8.23
CA ALA A 104 9.49 4.52 9.35
C ALA A 104 9.10 3.04 9.56
N ALA A 105 7.81 2.71 9.43
CA ALA A 105 7.32 1.34 9.51
C ALA A 105 7.95 0.44 8.45
N VAL A 106 8.00 0.90 7.18
CA VAL A 106 8.64 0.17 6.08
C VAL A 106 10.13 -0.05 6.36
N LYS A 107 10.85 0.98 6.80
CA LYS A 107 12.28 0.84 7.17
C LYS A 107 12.49 -0.14 8.31
N THR A 108 11.58 -0.17 9.28
CA THR A 108 11.66 -1.11 10.41
C THR A 108 11.51 -2.56 9.98
N VAL A 109 10.59 -2.84 9.05
CA VAL A 109 10.30 -4.21 8.58
C VAL A 109 11.33 -4.69 7.57
N PHE A 110 11.73 -3.83 6.63
CA PHE A 110 12.53 -4.20 5.47
C PHE A 110 14.02 -3.89 5.64
N GLY A 111 14.42 -3.14 6.67
CA GLY A 111 15.81 -2.77 6.89
C GLY A 111 16.45 -2.13 5.64
N PRO A 112 17.64 -2.58 5.23
CA PRO A 112 18.28 -2.05 4.02
C PRO A 112 17.50 -2.29 2.72
N HIS A 113 16.65 -3.34 2.68
CA HIS A 113 15.81 -3.65 1.52
C HIS A 113 14.73 -2.60 1.27
N ALA A 114 14.35 -1.81 2.28
CA ALA A 114 13.41 -0.69 2.13
C ALA A 114 13.81 0.30 1.02
N TYR A 115 15.10 0.43 0.74
CA TYR A 115 15.63 1.30 -0.33
C TYR A 115 15.72 0.61 -1.70
N GLN A 116 15.34 -0.67 -1.79
CA GLN A 116 15.36 -1.46 -3.03
C GLN A 116 13.96 -1.77 -3.54
N LEU A 117 12.96 -1.77 -2.67
CA LEU A 117 11.57 -1.91 -3.05
C LEU A 117 10.96 -0.56 -3.44
N ALA A 118 9.91 -0.59 -4.24
CA ALA A 118 9.13 0.59 -4.57
C ALA A 118 7.90 0.72 -3.66
N MET A 119 7.53 1.96 -3.31
CA MET A 119 6.36 2.26 -2.49
C MET A 119 5.59 3.43 -3.09
N SER A 120 4.38 3.24 -3.58
CA SER A 120 3.59 4.36 -4.12
C SER A 120 2.21 4.45 -3.49
N SER A 121 1.60 5.64 -3.55
CA SER A 121 0.20 5.82 -3.14
C SER A 121 -0.69 6.14 -4.32
N THR A 122 -1.59 5.21 -4.63
CA THR A 122 -2.62 5.40 -5.64
C THR A 122 -3.67 6.43 -5.23
N LYS A 123 -3.75 6.79 -3.94
CA LYS A 123 -4.56 7.92 -3.45
C LYS A 123 -4.14 9.25 -4.07
N SER A 124 -2.92 9.37 -4.57
CA SER A 124 -2.48 10.54 -5.33
C SER A 124 -3.31 10.78 -6.60
N MET A 125 -3.92 9.73 -7.14
CA MET A 125 -4.78 9.76 -8.33
C MET A 125 -6.27 9.75 -7.97
N THR A 126 -6.66 8.96 -6.98
CA THR A 126 -8.07 8.66 -6.66
C THR A 126 -8.63 9.51 -5.52
N GLY A 127 -7.79 10.16 -4.74
CA GLY A 127 -8.18 10.62 -3.40
C GLY A 127 -8.36 9.45 -2.43
N HIS A 128 -8.70 9.76 -1.20
CA HIS A 128 -8.95 8.77 -0.15
C HIS A 128 -10.43 8.40 -0.12
N MET A 129 -10.76 7.20 -0.55
CA MET A 129 -12.13 6.70 -0.64
C MET A 129 -12.64 6.07 0.67
N LEU A 130 -11.96 6.32 1.80
CA LEU A 130 -12.32 5.80 3.13
C LEU A 130 -12.52 4.27 3.12
N GLY A 131 -13.74 3.80 3.41
CA GLY A 131 -14.03 2.38 3.45
C GLY A 131 -13.83 1.62 2.13
N ALA A 132 -13.85 2.31 0.98
CA ALA A 132 -13.57 1.68 -0.31
C ALA A 132 -12.08 1.61 -0.65
N ALA A 133 -11.23 2.41 0.02
CA ALA A 133 -9.82 2.55 -0.33
C ALA A 133 -9.08 1.21 -0.31
N GLY A 134 -9.23 0.42 0.75
CA GLY A 134 -8.54 -0.86 0.87
C GLY A 134 -8.88 -1.87 -0.23
N ALA A 135 -10.17 -1.95 -0.62
CA ALA A 135 -10.58 -2.84 -1.71
C ALA A 135 -10.00 -2.40 -3.07
N VAL A 136 -10.06 -1.10 -3.37
CA VAL A 136 -9.55 -0.54 -4.64
C VAL A 136 -8.02 -0.66 -4.69
N GLU A 137 -7.32 -0.40 -3.59
CA GLU A 137 -5.87 -0.53 -3.51
C GLU A 137 -5.40 -1.98 -3.61
N ALA A 138 -6.12 -2.93 -3.03
CA ALA A 138 -5.87 -4.35 -3.23
C ALA A 138 -6.05 -4.77 -4.71
N ILE A 139 -7.06 -4.24 -5.40
CA ILE A 139 -7.27 -4.45 -6.84
C ILE A 139 -6.07 -3.88 -7.62
N PHE A 140 -5.64 -2.65 -7.36
CA PHE A 140 -4.49 -2.07 -8.04
C PHE A 140 -3.21 -2.86 -7.78
N THR A 141 -3.01 -3.35 -6.55
CA THR A 141 -1.86 -4.18 -6.21
C THR A 141 -1.87 -5.52 -6.96
N ALA A 142 -3.03 -6.19 -7.04
CA ALA A 142 -3.18 -7.41 -7.84
C ALA A 142 -2.92 -7.17 -9.34
N LEU A 143 -3.39 -6.05 -9.87
CA LEU A 143 -3.14 -5.66 -11.27
C LEU A 143 -1.66 -5.32 -11.50
N SER A 144 -1.00 -4.66 -10.54
CA SER A 144 0.43 -4.37 -10.62
C SER A 144 1.27 -5.65 -10.71
N LEU A 145 0.92 -6.67 -9.93
CA LEU A 145 1.56 -7.99 -9.98
C LEU A 145 1.32 -8.67 -11.33
N ARG A 146 0.07 -8.67 -11.80
CA ARG A 146 -0.31 -9.30 -13.09
C ARG A 146 0.39 -8.64 -14.27
N ASP A 147 0.35 -7.31 -14.32
CA ASP A 147 0.78 -6.54 -15.49
C ASP A 147 2.27 -6.17 -15.45
N GLY A 148 2.95 -6.42 -14.32
CA GLY A 148 4.35 -6.02 -14.16
C GLY A 148 4.54 -4.52 -14.25
N PHE A 149 3.65 -3.73 -13.62
CA PHE A 149 3.66 -2.28 -13.70
C PHE A 149 3.34 -1.62 -12.36
N LEU A 150 4.17 -0.67 -11.95
CA LEU A 150 4.00 0.09 -10.72
C LEU A 150 3.28 1.41 -11.00
N PRO A 151 2.13 1.66 -10.36
CA PRO A 151 1.45 2.96 -10.47
C PRO A 151 2.25 4.05 -9.76
N ALA A 152 2.19 5.25 -10.30
CA ALA A 152 2.91 6.40 -9.76
C ALA A 152 2.25 6.99 -8.52
N THR A 153 3.07 7.66 -7.71
CA THR A 153 2.62 8.75 -6.85
C THR A 153 2.70 10.06 -7.64
N ILE A 154 1.56 10.52 -8.15
CA ILE A 154 1.52 11.72 -8.99
C ILE A 154 1.57 13.01 -8.15
N HIS A 155 1.86 14.15 -8.80
CA HIS A 155 1.99 15.47 -8.18
C HIS A 155 3.14 15.59 -7.16
N TYR A 156 4.12 14.71 -7.26
CA TYR A 156 5.34 14.79 -6.48
C TYR A 156 6.23 15.95 -6.99
N GLN A 157 6.46 16.97 -6.16
CA GLN A 157 7.21 18.17 -6.54
C GLN A 157 8.44 18.42 -5.67
N THR A 158 8.29 18.28 -4.35
CA THR A 158 9.34 18.59 -3.40
C THR A 158 9.57 17.38 -2.50
N PRO A 159 10.76 16.76 -2.54
CA PRO A 159 11.11 15.66 -1.66
C PRO A 159 10.98 16.04 -0.18
N ASP A 160 10.50 15.10 0.62
CA ASP A 160 10.52 15.19 2.08
C ASP A 160 11.61 14.26 2.61
N PRO A 161 12.63 14.80 3.33
CA PRO A 161 13.70 13.97 3.89
C PRO A 161 13.22 12.90 4.88
N ALA A 162 12.04 13.07 5.49
CA ALA A 162 11.44 12.05 6.36
C ALA A 162 10.85 10.86 5.59
N CYS A 163 10.70 11.00 4.26
CA CYS A 163 10.07 10.04 3.38
C CYS A 163 10.97 9.78 2.16
N ASP A 164 12.15 9.24 2.39
CA ASP A 164 13.26 9.12 1.44
C ASP A 164 13.31 7.77 0.68
N LEU A 165 12.21 7.02 0.67
CA LEU A 165 12.08 5.79 -0.11
C LEU A 165 11.71 6.08 -1.57
N ASP A 166 11.80 5.06 -2.43
CA ASP A 166 11.36 5.15 -3.82
C ASP A 166 9.83 5.17 -3.91
N VAL A 167 9.28 6.35 -4.11
CA VAL A 167 7.82 6.57 -4.13
C VAL A 167 7.20 6.50 -5.53
N VAL A 168 7.93 6.04 -6.53
CA VAL A 168 7.51 6.03 -7.94
C VAL A 168 6.98 7.41 -8.36
N PRO A 169 7.82 8.46 -8.39
CA PRO A 169 7.35 9.82 -8.52
C PRO A 169 6.84 10.13 -9.93
N ASN A 170 5.62 10.64 -10.02
CA ASN A 170 4.93 11.20 -11.18
C ASN A 170 4.65 10.26 -12.35
N GLU A 171 5.50 9.31 -12.65
CA GLU A 171 5.34 8.37 -13.77
C GLU A 171 5.43 6.93 -13.29
N GLY A 172 4.45 6.12 -13.65
CA GLY A 172 4.49 4.69 -13.42
C GLY A 172 5.56 4.01 -14.28
N ARG A 173 6.02 2.84 -13.85
CA ARG A 173 7.09 2.13 -14.57
C ARG A 173 6.91 0.61 -14.55
N PRO A 174 7.44 -0.10 -15.55
CA PRO A 174 7.54 -1.56 -15.52
C PRO A 174 8.39 -2.03 -14.34
N ALA A 175 8.00 -3.16 -13.75
CA ALA A 175 8.78 -3.85 -12.73
C ALA A 175 8.42 -5.34 -12.70
N ASP A 176 9.41 -6.19 -12.53
CA ASP A 176 9.18 -7.61 -12.26
C ASP A 176 9.08 -7.83 -10.76
N ILE A 177 7.84 -7.98 -10.28
CA ILE A 177 7.53 -8.14 -8.86
C ILE A 177 6.76 -9.43 -8.64
N ARG A 178 7.18 -10.19 -7.63
CA ARG A 178 6.53 -11.45 -7.26
C ARG A 178 5.58 -11.29 -6.08
N TYR A 179 5.96 -10.47 -5.11
CA TYR A 179 5.15 -10.17 -3.92
C TYR A 179 4.98 -8.67 -3.76
N ALA A 180 3.79 -8.27 -3.34
CA ALA A 180 3.47 -6.89 -3.03
C ALA A 180 2.58 -6.80 -1.78
N LEU A 181 2.73 -5.72 -1.02
CA LEU A 181 1.85 -5.39 0.10
C LEU A 181 0.86 -4.29 -0.29
N SER A 182 -0.34 -4.35 0.29
CA SER A 182 -1.31 -3.27 0.30
C SER A 182 -1.62 -2.90 1.75
N ASN A 183 -1.29 -1.67 2.14
CA ASN A 183 -1.41 -1.18 3.51
C ASN A 183 -2.63 -0.29 3.69
N SER A 184 -3.32 -0.46 4.81
CA SER A 184 -4.42 0.41 5.25
C SER A 184 -4.24 0.75 6.71
N LEU A 185 -4.07 2.03 7.01
CA LEU A 185 -3.88 2.57 8.35
C LEU A 185 -5.08 3.47 8.69
N GLY A 186 -6.04 2.94 9.44
CA GLY A 186 -7.33 3.58 9.66
C GLY A 186 -7.44 4.38 10.96
N PHE A 187 -8.42 5.28 11.00
CA PHE A 187 -8.82 5.93 12.25
C PHE A 187 -9.19 4.90 13.31
N GLY A 188 -8.97 5.26 14.58
CA GLY A 188 -9.08 4.32 15.70
C GLY A 188 -7.81 3.49 15.91
N GLY A 189 -6.77 3.71 15.09
CA GLY A 189 -5.49 3.00 15.17
C GLY A 189 -5.51 1.61 14.51
N HIS A 190 -6.51 1.32 13.68
CA HIS A 190 -6.58 0.05 12.96
C HIS A 190 -5.56 0.01 11.82
N ASN A 191 -4.68 -0.98 11.83
CA ASN A 191 -3.70 -1.19 10.77
C ASN A 191 -3.95 -2.56 10.13
N GLY A 192 -4.02 -2.58 8.81
CA GLY A 192 -4.14 -3.79 8.00
C GLY A 192 -3.08 -3.83 6.92
N SER A 193 -2.52 -5.00 6.66
CA SER A 193 -1.61 -5.25 5.56
C SER A 193 -2.00 -6.54 4.87
N LEU A 194 -2.20 -6.49 3.55
CA LEU A 194 -2.43 -7.64 2.69
C LEU A 194 -1.16 -7.96 1.93
N LEU A 195 -0.69 -9.21 2.01
CA LEU A 195 0.37 -9.71 1.15
C LEU A 195 -0.25 -10.41 -0.05
N LEU A 196 0.03 -9.91 -1.23
CA LEU A 196 -0.39 -10.47 -2.50
C LEU A 196 0.80 -11.07 -3.24
N LYS A 197 0.57 -12.18 -3.91
CA LYS A 197 1.58 -12.87 -4.73
C LYS A 197 1.10 -12.95 -6.17
N LYS A 198 2.03 -12.74 -7.10
CA LYS A 198 1.82 -12.91 -8.53
C LYS A 198 1.33 -14.32 -8.82
N TRP A 199 0.24 -14.42 -9.57
CA TRP A 199 -0.21 -15.70 -10.08
C TRP A 199 0.63 -16.10 -11.29
N GLU A 200 1.09 -17.34 -11.27
CA GLU A 200 1.81 -17.99 -12.37
C GLU A 200 1.07 -19.29 -12.68
N ASP A 201 0.61 -19.44 -13.93
CA ASP A 201 -0.13 -20.62 -14.42
C ASP A 201 0.73 -21.88 -14.45
#